data_f46b595a2d12d1fe87db8cc9f0c059b9
#
_entry.id   f46b595a2d12d1fe87db8cc9f0c059b9
#
_cell.length_a   1.000
_cell.length_b   1.000
_cell.length_c   1.000
_cell.angle_alpha   90.00
_cell.angle_beta   90.00
_cell.angle_gamma   90.00
#
_symmetry.space_group_name_H-M   'P 1'
#
loop_
_entity.id
_entity.type
_entity.pdbx_description
1 polymer ?
#
loop_
_entity_poly.entity_id
_entity_poly.type
_entity_poly.pdbx_seq_one_letter_code
_entity_poly.pdbx_strand_id
1 'polypeptide(L)'
;MISELSKSSLKESNNKKSIIRAFTECRAKTLLLFKDMDEATFCCQAHPDFSPVGWHLGHIAYTESLWILERTAALPCLFPQYRQLFAADGLPKKQRVKLPSLQETRYYLDTVREQVLYHMEKTNLKQQERLWRFLLQHESQHSETISFVLELIKNQKSDREKENSWHLSYSSSPLLSNPLNEMIQIQAGEFEMGSNSLDALDNERSAHTVYLDTYSIDRYPVTCKQYRIFMEAGGYSNPEWWSQAGWEYLKTEQITQPLYWEDNPAWYNYPVWG
;
A
#
# COMPACT_ATOMS: atom_id res chain seq x y z
N MET A 1 28.22 35.96 2.32
CA MET A 1 26.79 36.18 2.67
C MET A 1 25.85 36.15 1.43
N ILE A 2 26.04 37.03 0.41
CA ILE A 2 25.16 37.06 -0.79
C ILE A 2 25.23 35.73 -1.61
N SER A 3 26.40 35.09 -1.73
CA SER A 3 26.58 33.84 -2.49
C SER A 3 25.93 32.62 -1.79
N GLU A 4 25.86 32.59 -0.47
CA GLU A 4 25.24 31.50 0.29
C GLU A 4 23.71 31.60 0.31
N LEU A 5 23.18 32.81 0.39
CA LEU A 5 21.74 33.08 0.26
C LEU A 5 21.21 32.68 -1.13
N SER A 6 21.97 32.98 -2.19
CA SER A 6 21.58 32.59 -3.55
C SER A 6 21.62 31.08 -3.78
N LYS A 7 22.61 30.37 -3.21
CA LYS A 7 22.70 28.90 -3.27
C LYS A 7 21.58 28.22 -2.49
N SER A 8 21.22 28.77 -1.31
CA SER A 8 20.10 28.25 -0.50
C SER A 8 18.76 28.40 -1.23
N SER A 9 18.51 29.56 -1.86
CA SER A 9 17.29 29.84 -2.63
C SER A 9 17.18 28.93 -3.87
N LEU A 10 18.28 28.70 -4.58
CA LEU A 10 18.33 27.79 -5.73
C LEU A 10 18.05 26.33 -5.31
N LYS A 11 18.62 25.88 -4.18
CA LYS A 11 18.38 24.53 -3.66
C LYS A 11 16.92 24.35 -3.24
N GLU A 12 16.31 25.33 -2.60
CA GLU A 12 14.89 25.31 -2.22
C GLU A 12 13.97 25.27 -3.46
N SER A 13 14.26 26.07 -4.49
CA SER A 13 13.52 26.06 -5.75
C SER A 13 13.61 24.72 -6.46
N ASN A 14 14.78 24.09 -6.50
CA ASN A 14 14.97 22.77 -7.11
C ASN A 14 14.24 21.67 -6.34
N ASN A 15 14.27 21.71 -5.01
CA ASN A 15 13.55 20.74 -4.18
C ASN A 15 12.02 20.87 -4.37
N LYS A 16 11.50 22.10 -4.41
CA LYS A 16 10.08 22.36 -4.66
C LYS A 16 9.64 21.80 -6.03
N LYS A 17 10.40 22.03 -7.10
CA LYS A 17 10.15 21.47 -8.43
C LYS A 17 10.16 19.94 -8.43
N SER A 18 11.10 19.34 -7.69
CA SER A 18 11.18 17.88 -7.55
C SER A 18 9.94 17.30 -6.87
N ILE A 19 9.45 17.93 -5.81
CA ILE A 19 8.24 17.49 -5.09
C ILE A 19 6.99 17.66 -5.99
N ILE A 20 6.83 18.80 -6.66
CA ILE A 20 5.72 19.03 -7.61
C ILE A 20 5.70 17.94 -8.70
N ARG A 21 6.88 17.63 -9.25
CA ARG A 21 7.01 16.57 -10.25
C ARG A 21 6.61 15.21 -9.66
N ALA A 22 7.06 14.88 -8.44
CA ALA A 22 6.70 13.64 -7.77
C ALA A 22 5.17 13.53 -7.54
N PHE A 23 4.49 14.62 -7.16
CA PHE A 23 3.03 14.68 -7.05
C PHE A 23 2.34 14.39 -8.39
N THR A 24 2.85 14.94 -9.49
CA THR A 24 2.31 14.71 -10.83
C THR A 24 2.49 13.26 -11.28
N GLU A 25 3.69 12.71 -11.08
CA GLU A 25 4.01 11.32 -11.44
C GLU A 25 3.24 10.31 -10.59
N CYS A 26 3.10 10.55 -9.28
CA CYS A 26 2.33 9.70 -8.38
C CYS A 26 0.85 9.65 -8.82
N ARG A 27 0.22 10.82 -9.04
CA ARG A 27 -1.16 10.91 -9.51
C ARG A 27 -1.36 10.22 -10.85
N ALA A 28 -0.44 10.37 -11.79
CA ALA A 28 -0.53 9.71 -13.08
C ALA A 28 -0.54 8.17 -12.92
N LYS A 29 0.30 7.63 -12.03
CA LYS A 29 0.31 6.19 -11.69
C LYS A 29 -0.99 5.75 -11.03
N THR A 30 -1.51 6.50 -10.07
CA THR A 30 -2.80 6.23 -9.43
C THR A 30 -3.91 6.15 -10.45
N LEU A 31 -3.99 7.14 -11.37
CA LEU A 31 -5.04 7.20 -12.38
C LEU A 31 -4.97 6.09 -13.43
N LEU A 32 -3.79 5.51 -13.68
CA LEU A 32 -3.66 4.34 -14.55
C LEU A 32 -4.45 3.12 -14.02
N LEU A 33 -4.59 2.98 -12.71
CA LEU A 33 -5.40 1.91 -12.09
C LEU A 33 -6.90 2.03 -12.40
N PHE A 34 -7.35 3.24 -12.78
CA PHE A 34 -8.74 3.54 -13.12
C PHE A 34 -8.97 3.67 -14.63
N LYS A 35 -7.97 3.30 -15.44
CA LYS A 35 -8.13 3.26 -16.88
C LYS A 35 -9.14 2.18 -17.25
N ASP A 36 -10.14 2.55 -18.06
CA ASP A 36 -11.18 1.64 -18.55
C ASP A 36 -12.04 0.99 -17.44
N MET A 37 -12.04 1.55 -16.22
CA MET A 37 -12.80 1.03 -15.08
C MET A 37 -14.29 1.38 -15.21
N ASP A 38 -15.15 0.38 -15.00
CA ASP A 38 -16.60 0.57 -14.93
C ASP A 38 -17.06 0.96 -13.52
N GLU A 39 -18.24 1.58 -13.42
CA GLU A 39 -18.85 2.02 -12.16
C GLU A 39 -19.12 0.87 -11.19
N ALA A 40 -19.40 -0.32 -11.68
CA ALA A 40 -19.64 -1.48 -10.84
C ALA A 40 -18.36 -1.90 -10.11
N THR A 41 -17.23 -1.96 -10.81
CA THR A 41 -15.91 -2.22 -10.23
C THR A 41 -15.49 -1.08 -9.30
N PHE A 42 -15.75 0.18 -9.70
CA PHE A 42 -15.44 1.38 -8.90
C PHE A 42 -16.10 1.37 -7.53
N CYS A 43 -17.36 0.94 -7.44
CA CYS A 43 -18.14 0.90 -6.19
C CYS A 43 -18.09 -0.47 -5.47
N CYS A 44 -17.39 -1.47 -6.02
CA CYS A 44 -17.38 -2.83 -5.47
C CYS A 44 -16.58 -2.90 -4.16
N GLN A 45 -17.22 -3.41 -3.10
CA GLN A 45 -16.53 -3.85 -1.89
C GLN A 45 -16.18 -5.35 -2.04
N ALA A 46 -14.96 -5.65 -2.46
CA ALA A 46 -14.50 -7.01 -2.70
C ALA A 46 -14.33 -7.85 -1.42
N HIS A 47 -14.03 -7.18 -0.30
CA HIS A 47 -13.80 -7.84 0.99
C HIS A 47 -14.23 -6.92 2.14
N PRO A 48 -14.78 -7.43 3.26
CA PRO A 48 -15.21 -6.61 4.39
C PRO A 48 -14.12 -5.70 4.99
N ASP A 49 -12.86 -6.14 4.90
CA ASP A 49 -11.71 -5.39 5.42
C ASP A 49 -11.22 -4.28 4.50
N PHE A 50 -11.69 -4.21 3.27
CA PHE A 50 -11.32 -3.18 2.32
C PHE A 50 -12.50 -2.28 1.94
N SER A 51 -12.21 -1.01 1.70
CA SER A 51 -13.16 -0.10 1.07
C SER A 51 -13.14 -0.30 -0.46
N PRO A 52 -14.18 0.12 -1.18
CA PRO A 52 -14.16 0.14 -2.65
C PRO A 52 -12.99 0.97 -3.20
N VAL A 53 -12.50 0.64 -4.39
CA VAL A 53 -11.39 1.41 -5.01
C VAL A 53 -11.74 2.88 -5.21
N GLY A 54 -13.00 3.19 -5.52
CA GLY A 54 -13.49 4.56 -5.64
C GLY A 54 -13.43 5.35 -4.34
N TRP A 55 -13.64 4.68 -3.20
CA TRP A 55 -13.47 5.33 -1.91
C TRP A 55 -12.02 5.76 -1.68
N HIS A 56 -11.05 4.91 -2.03
CA HIS A 56 -9.63 5.26 -1.90
C HIS A 56 -9.27 6.46 -2.75
N LEU A 57 -9.81 6.56 -3.98
CA LEU A 57 -9.58 7.70 -4.85
C LEU A 57 -10.09 9.01 -4.24
N GLY A 58 -11.31 9.00 -3.70
CA GLY A 58 -11.89 10.17 -3.04
C GLY A 58 -11.19 10.51 -1.71
N HIS A 59 -10.71 9.50 -0.96
CA HIS A 59 -9.97 9.68 0.28
C HIS A 59 -8.60 10.35 0.06
N ILE A 60 -7.93 10.08 -1.04
CA ILE A 60 -6.70 10.79 -1.42
C ILE A 60 -6.99 12.30 -1.54
N ALA A 61 -8.05 12.68 -2.27
CA ALA A 61 -8.45 14.09 -2.41
C ALA A 61 -8.84 14.70 -1.05
N TYR A 62 -9.61 13.98 -0.25
CA TYR A 62 -10.00 14.40 1.10
C TYR A 62 -8.78 14.72 1.96
N THR A 63 -7.79 13.83 1.98
CA THR A 63 -6.60 13.99 2.80
C THR A 63 -5.75 15.18 2.37
N GLU A 64 -5.58 15.40 1.06
CA GLU A 64 -4.91 16.59 0.53
C GLU A 64 -5.65 17.88 0.90
N SER A 65 -6.97 17.91 0.71
CA SER A 65 -7.80 19.07 1.08
C SER A 65 -7.68 19.39 2.57
N LEU A 66 -7.86 18.38 3.42
CA LEU A 66 -7.82 18.53 4.88
C LEU A 66 -6.48 19.08 5.35
N TRP A 67 -5.39 18.49 4.92
CA TRP A 67 -4.08 18.83 5.45
C TRP A 67 -3.49 20.10 4.86
N ILE A 68 -3.61 20.29 3.55
CA ILE A 68 -3.00 21.44 2.89
C ILE A 68 -3.94 22.64 2.87
N LEU A 69 -5.15 22.49 2.35
CA LEU A 69 -6.02 23.62 2.14
C LEU A 69 -6.67 24.08 3.45
N GLU A 70 -7.21 23.16 4.23
CA GLU A 70 -7.98 23.54 5.42
C GLU A 70 -7.05 23.79 6.63
N ARG A 71 -6.15 22.84 7.00
CA ARG A 71 -5.32 22.98 8.20
C ARG A 71 -4.12 23.89 8.02
N THR A 72 -3.48 23.87 6.85
CA THR A 72 -2.26 24.62 6.61
C THR A 72 -2.54 26.00 6.00
N ALA A 73 -3.37 26.07 4.95
CA ALA A 73 -3.73 27.32 4.29
C ALA A 73 -4.92 28.06 4.95
N ALA A 74 -5.58 27.43 5.93
CA ALA A 74 -6.78 27.96 6.59
C ALA A 74 -7.93 28.33 5.62
N LEU A 75 -8.02 27.60 4.51
CA LEU A 75 -9.08 27.78 3.52
C LEU A 75 -10.34 26.98 3.91
N PRO A 76 -11.53 27.40 3.48
CA PRO A 76 -12.74 26.63 3.67
C PRO A 76 -12.68 25.30 2.91
N CYS A 77 -13.39 24.28 3.43
CA CYS A 77 -13.53 23.01 2.73
C CYS A 77 -14.21 23.20 1.37
N LEU A 78 -13.57 22.76 0.31
CA LEU A 78 -14.08 22.92 -1.06
C LEU A 78 -15.31 22.04 -1.34
N PHE A 79 -15.38 20.85 -0.75
CA PHE A 79 -16.43 19.85 -0.97
C PHE A 79 -16.97 19.33 0.37
N PRO A 80 -17.69 20.14 1.15
CA PRO A 80 -18.17 19.77 2.48
C PRO A 80 -19.09 18.53 2.48
N GLN A 81 -19.80 18.28 1.37
CA GLN A 81 -20.66 17.11 1.19
C GLN A 81 -19.88 15.76 1.20
N TYR A 82 -18.60 15.77 0.88
CA TYR A 82 -17.76 14.57 0.82
C TYR A 82 -16.98 14.31 2.11
N ARG A 83 -17.01 15.24 3.06
CA ARG A 83 -16.22 15.16 4.30
C ARG A 83 -16.45 13.87 5.06
N GLN A 84 -17.70 13.51 5.33
CA GLN A 84 -18.02 12.29 6.09
C GLN A 84 -17.75 11.02 5.27
N LEU A 85 -18.04 11.04 3.97
CA LEU A 85 -17.88 9.88 3.11
C LEU A 85 -16.42 9.45 2.98
N PHE A 86 -15.51 10.40 2.77
CA PHE A 86 -14.11 10.10 2.48
C PHE A 86 -13.18 10.23 3.71
N ALA A 87 -13.67 10.63 4.88
CA ALA A 87 -12.89 10.55 6.10
C ALA A 87 -12.67 9.09 6.53
N ALA A 88 -11.46 8.77 7.02
CA ALA A 88 -11.11 7.40 7.43
C ALA A 88 -11.99 6.90 8.59
N ASP A 89 -12.39 7.81 9.49
CA ASP A 89 -13.26 7.60 10.66
C ASP A 89 -14.72 8.02 10.42
N GLY A 90 -15.06 8.45 9.19
CA GLY A 90 -16.37 9.03 8.89
C GLY A 90 -17.51 8.01 8.77
N LEU A 91 -17.28 6.91 8.07
CA LEU A 91 -18.25 5.85 7.84
C LEU A 91 -17.63 4.45 8.00
N PRO A 92 -18.38 3.45 8.51
CA PRO A 92 -17.98 2.05 8.44
C PRO A 92 -17.75 1.59 7.00
N LYS A 93 -16.80 0.69 6.76
CA LYS A 93 -16.42 0.24 5.40
C LYS A 93 -17.62 -0.22 4.57
N LYS A 94 -18.54 -0.97 5.14
CA LYS A 94 -19.77 -1.46 4.48
C LYS A 94 -20.72 -0.34 3.99
N GLN A 95 -20.56 0.88 4.48
CA GLN A 95 -21.36 2.04 4.06
C GLN A 95 -20.67 2.88 3.01
N ARG A 96 -19.38 2.62 2.72
CA ARG A 96 -18.57 3.36 1.75
C ARG A 96 -18.83 2.97 0.29
N VAL A 97 -19.85 2.19 0.04
CA VAL A 97 -20.24 1.72 -1.31
C VAL A 97 -21.14 2.71 -2.07
N LYS A 98 -21.73 3.68 -1.37
CA LYS A 98 -22.53 4.74 -1.98
C LYS A 98 -21.64 5.92 -2.36
N LEU A 99 -20.94 5.76 -3.45
CA LEU A 99 -19.97 6.74 -3.95
C LEU A 99 -20.59 7.67 -4.99
N PRO A 100 -20.07 8.90 -5.14
CA PRO A 100 -20.26 9.66 -6.37
C PRO A 100 -19.74 8.85 -7.57
N SER A 101 -20.18 9.18 -8.78
CA SER A 101 -19.65 8.53 -9.99
C SER A 101 -18.13 8.68 -10.10
N LEU A 102 -17.51 7.80 -10.89
CA LEU A 102 -16.07 7.91 -11.19
C LEU A 102 -15.74 9.30 -11.76
N GLN A 103 -16.60 9.85 -12.61
CA GLN A 103 -16.40 11.17 -13.19
C GLN A 103 -16.45 12.27 -12.13
N GLU A 104 -17.41 12.25 -11.22
CA GLU A 104 -17.53 13.24 -10.13
C GLU A 104 -16.37 13.11 -9.14
N THR A 105 -15.96 11.88 -8.82
CA THR A 105 -14.81 11.64 -7.94
C THR A 105 -13.51 12.14 -8.59
N ARG A 106 -13.33 11.97 -9.91
CA ARG A 106 -12.20 12.54 -10.65
C ARG A 106 -12.22 14.06 -10.64
N TYR A 107 -13.38 14.67 -10.89
CA TYR A 107 -13.51 16.12 -10.80
C TYR A 107 -13.14 16.65 -9.42
N TYR A 108 -13.60 15.99 -8.35
CA TYR A 108 -13.20 16.30 -6.98
C TYR A 108 -11.68 16.22 -6.79
N LEU A 109 -11.09 15.11 -7.20
CA LEU A 109 -9.65 14.83 -7.10
C LEU A 109 -8.81 15.88 -7.83
N ASP A 110 -9.18 16.21 -9.05
CA ASP A 110 -8.45 17.17 -9.91
C ASP A 110 -8.58 18.59 -9.37
N THR A 111 -9.77 19.00 -8.93
CA THR A 111 -10.01 20.32 -8.35
C THR A 111 -9.20 20.53 -7.08
N VAL A 112 -9.17 19.55 -6.19
CA VAL A 112 -8.35 19.62 -4.97
C VAL A 112 -6.87 19.70 -5.31
N ARG A 113 -6.38 18.86 -6.22
CA ARG A 113 -4.98 18.83 -6.63
C ARG A 113 -4.53 20.16 -7.25
N GLU A 114 -5.36 20.79 -8.07
CA GLU A 114 -5.07 22.10 -8.66
C GLU A 114 -4.84 23.14 -7.55
N GLN A 115 -5.73 23.21 -6.58
CA GLN A 115 -5.60 24.15 -5.45
C GLN A 115 -4.39 23.82 -4.56
N VAL A 116 -4.10 22.55 -4.35
CA VAL A 116 -2.92 22.09 -3.58
C VAL A 116 -1.64 22.51 -4.28
N LEU A 117 -1.50 22.29 -5.58
CA LEU A 117 -0.32 22.72 -6.34
C LEU A 117 -0.14 24.24 -6.36
N TYR A 118 -1.24 24.99 -6.53
CA TYR A 118 -1.23 26.44 -6.46
C TYR A 118 -0.75 26.94 -5.09
N HIS A 119 -1.21 26.31 -3.99
CA HIS A 119 -0.75 26.65 -2.65
C HIS A 119 0.73 26.30 -2.46
N MET A 120 1.17 25.13 -2.95
CA MET A 120 2.56 24.69 -2.88
C MET A 120 3.52 25.70 -3.54
N GLU A 121 3.16 26.24 -4.68
CA GLU A 121 4.00 27.24 -5.37
C GLU A 121 4.25 28.48 -4.52
N LYS A 122 3.29 28.90 -3.69
CA LYS A 122 3.34 30.10 -2.87
C LYS A 122 3.95 29.88 -1.48
N THR A 123 4.08 28.65 -1.02
CA THR A 123 4.46 28.32 0.34
C THR A 123 5.97 28.12 0.48
N ASN A 124 6.50 28.45 1.70
CA ASN A 124 7.87 28.09 2.06
C ASN A 124 7.96 26.58 2.31
N LEU A 125 8.68 25.88 1.44
CA LEU A 125 8.80 24.42 1.49
C LEU A 125 9.44 23.94 2.81
N LYS A 126 10.46 24.62 3.32
CA LYS A 126 11.23 24.16 4.50
C LYS A 126 10.35 23.87 5.73
N GLN A 127 9.26 24.61 5.89
CA GLN A 127 8.34 24.44 7.01
C GLN A 127 7.35 23.31 6.83
N GLN A 128 7.10 22.90 5.59
CA GLN A 128 6.02 21.97 5.24
C GLN A 128 6.50 20.72 4.47
N GLU A 129 7.80 20.59 4.19
CA GLU A 129 8.33 19.51 3.35
C GLU A 129 7.91 18.12 3.82
N ARG A 130 7.92 17.89 5.13
CA ARG A 130 7.49 16.62 5.71
C ARG A 130 6.02 16.32 5.39
N LEU A 131 5.16 17.32 5.45
CA LEU A 131 3.74 17.16 5.14
C LEU A 131 3.53 16.80 3.66
N TRP A 132 4.26 17.45 2.75
CA TRP A 132 4.21 17.14 1.33
C TRP A 132 4.69 15.71 1.03
N ARG A 133 5.78 15.29 1.66
CA ARG A 133 6.30 13.92 1.53
C ARG A 133 5.34 12.89 2.10
N PHE A 134 4.72 13.17 3.23
CA PHE A 134 3.65 12.32 3.80
C PHE A 134 2.49 12.15 2.81
N LEU A 135 2.03 13.20 2.15
CA LEU A 135 0.92 13.09 1.19
C LEU A 135 1.29 12.27 -0.06
N LEU A 136 2.54 12.35 -0.52
CA LEU A 136 3.04 11.47 -1.58
C LEU A 136 3.02 9.99 -1.17
N GLN A 137 3.51 9.70 0.03
CA GLN A 137 3.48 8.33 0.57
C GLN A 137 2.05 7.84 0.78
N HIS A 138 1.17 8.69 1.30
CA HIS A 138 -0.24 8.39 1.49
C HIS A 138 -0.94 8.02 0.18
N GLU A 139 -0.75 8.80 -0.89
CA GLU A 139 -1.30 8.45 -2.20
C GLU A 139 -0.70 7.13 -2.74
N SER A 140 0.61 6.91 -2.56
CA SER A 140 1.27 5.66 -2.98
C SER A 140 0.74 4.45 -2.23
N GLN A 141 0.55 4.53 -0.91
CA GLN A 141 -0.05 3.47 -0.09
C GLN A 141 -1.48 3.15 -0.52
N HIS A 142 -2.25 4.18 -0.86
CA HIS A 142 -3.61 3.98 -1.39
C HIS A 142 -3.60 3.35 -2.79
N SER A 143 -2.64 3.69 -3.66
CA SER A 143 -2.47 3.04 -4.97
C SER A 143 -2.14 1.55 -4.83
N GLU A 144 -1.31 1.20 -3.86
CA GLU A 144 -1.01 -0.19 -3.51
C GLU A 144 -2.26 -0.92 -3.01
N THR A 145 -3.01 -0.33 -2.08
CA THR A 145 -4.28 -0.89 -1.59
C THR A 145 -5.31 -1.06 -2.71
N ILE A 146 -5.42 -0.10 -3.63
CA ILE A 146 -6.29 -0.19 -4.82
C ILE A 146 -5.88 -1.40 -5.67
N SER A 147 -4.59 -1.63 -5.90
CA SER A 147 -4.10 -2.77 -6.64
C SER A 147 -4.49 -4.09 -5.98
N PHE A 148 -4.39 -4.19 -4.66
CA PHE A 148 -4.89 -5.33 -3.88
C PHE A 148 -6.40 -5.56 -4.10
N VAL A 149 -7.21 -4.53 -3.96
CA VAL A 149 -8.66 -4.64 -4.11
C VAL A 149 -9.04 -5.05 -5.53
N LEU A 150 -8.36 -4.53 -6.54
CA LEU A 150 -8.59 -4.91 -7.93
C LEU A 150 -8.27 -6.38 -8.18
N GLU A 151 -7.20 -6.92 -7.59
CA GLU A 151 -6.86 -8.33 -7.69
C GLU A 151 -7.89 -9.22 -6.97
N LEU A 152 -8.42 -8.79 -5.81
CA LEU A 152 -9.53 -9.48 -5.13
C LEU A 152 -10.79 -9.54 -6.01
N ILE A 153 -11.15 -8.42 -6.66
CA ILE A 153 -12.32 -8.37 -7.58
C ILE A 153 -12.12 -9.31 -8.75
N LYS A 154 -10.93 -9.34 -9.34
CA LYS A 154 -10.58 -10.20 -10.47
C LYS A 154 -10.68 -11.68 -10.10
N ASN A 155 -10.12 -12.07 -8.94
CA ASN A 155 -10.16 -13.45 -8.47
C ASN A 155 -11.60 -13.92 -8.21
N GLN A 156 -12.46 -13.07 -7.62
CA GLN A 156 -13.89 -13.41 -7.45
C GLN A 156 -14.65 -13.60 -8.77
N LYS A 157 -14.27 -12.87 -9.83
CA LYS A 157 -14.84 -13.05 -11.17
C LYS A 157 -14.33 -14.35 -11.82
N SER A 158 -13.04 -14.65 -11.67
CA SER A 158 -12.41 -15.88 -12.18
C SER A 158 -13.00 -17.16 -11.57
N ASP A 159 -13.31 -17.16 -10.27
CA ASP A 159 -13.97 -18.30 -9.61
C ASP A 159 -15.38 -18.55 -10.13
N ARG A 160 -16.04 -17.56 -10.73
CA ARG A 160 -17.33 -17.69 -11.39
C ARG A 160 -17.24 -18.15 -12.85
N GLU A 161 -16.07 -17.98 -13.49
CA GLU A 161 -15.81 -18.26 -14.91
C GLU A 161 -14.71 -19.32 -15.05
N LYS A 162 -14.78 -20.46 -14.35
CA LYS A 162 -13.75 -21.53 -14.35
C LYS A 162 -13.47 -22.19 -15.71
N GLU A 163 -13.37 -21.43 -16.79
CA GLU A 163 -13.08 -22.00 -18.14
C GLU A 163 -11.99 -21.28 -18.95
N ASN A 164 -11.24 -20.32 -18.46
CA ASN A 164 -10.16 -19.74 -19.28
C ASN A 164 -8.86 -19.53 -18.53
N SER A 165 -7.90 -20.40 -18.85
CA SER A 165 -6.50 -20.41 -18.41
C SER A 165 -5.80 -19.05 -18.51
N TRP A 166 -5.31 -18.55 -17.37
CA TRP A 166 -4.39 -17.44 -17.32
C TRP A 166 -2.96 -17.93 -17.56
N HIS A 167 -2.44 -17.71 -18.75
CA HIS A 167 -1.01 -17.76 -19.01
C HIS A 167 -0.42 -16.37 -18.75
N LEU A 168 -0.08 -16.05 -17.51
CA LEU A 168 0.91 -15.04 -17.24
C LEU A 168 2.25 -15.59 -17.70
N SER A 169 2.75 -15.10 -18.84
CA SER A 169 4.11 -15.37 -19.31
C SER A 169 5.10 -14.65 -18.39
N TYR A 170 5.39 -15.23 -17.25
CA TYR A 170 6.52 -14.81 -16.44
C TYR A 170 7.80 -15.32 -17.14
N SER A 171 8.65 -14.38 -17.52
CA SER A 171 10.03 -14.67 -17.90
C SER A 171 10.64 -15.49 -16.76
N SER A 172 10.95 -16.75 -17.04
CA SER A 172 11.64 -17.64 -16.14
C SER A 172 13.09 -17.17 -16.02
N SER A 173 13.35 -16.26 -15.09
CA SER A 173 14.70 -16.16 -14.54
C SER A 173 15.00 -17.51 -13.89
N PRO A 174 16.11 -18.17 -14.22
CA PRO A 174 16.52 -19.38 -13.53
C PRO A 174 16.85 -18.96 -12.10
N LEU A 175 15.87 -19.06 -11.21
CA LEU A 175 16.15 -19.01 -9.79
C LEU A 175 17.03 -20.21 -9.49
N LEU A 176 18.27 -19.90 -9.17
CA LEU A 176 19.30 -20.80 -8.69
C LEU A 176 18.68 -21.93 -7.87
N SER A 177 19.14 -23.14 -8.09
CA SER A 177 18.87 -24.30 -7.25
C SER A 177 19.26 -23.95 -5.81
N ASN A 178 18.30 -23.43 -5.08
CA ASN A 178 18.49 -22.98 -3.71
C ASN A 178 18.71 -24.22 -2.84
N PRO A 179 19.83 -24.33 -2.14
CA PRO A 179 19.94 -25.35 -1.11
C PRO A 179 18.82 -25.09 -0.10
N LEU A 180 17.89 -26.03 0.00
CA LEU A 180 16.86 -26.03 1.03
C LEU A 180 17.57 -25.91 2.38
N ASN A 181 17.23 -24.87 3.16
CA ASN A 181 17.66 -24.63 4.54
C ASN A 181 19.04 -23.98 4.77
N GLU A 182 19.51 -23.09 3.91
CA GLU A 182 20.65 -22.26 4.28
C GLU A 182 20.20 -21.12 5.19
N MET A 183 20.36 -21.29 6.50
CA MET A 183 20.17 -20.22 7.48
C MET A 183 21.46 -19.41 7.64
N ILE A 184 21.30 -18.10 7.75
CA ILE A 184 22.39 -17.17 8.04
C ILE A 184 22.33 -16.78 9.50
N GLN A 185 23.43 -16.98 10.21
CA GLN A 185 23.56 -16.52 11.57
C GLN A 185 23.89 -15.03 11.60
N ILE A 186 23.04 -14.25 12.26
CA ILE A 186 23.25 -12.85 12.56
C ILE A 186 23.79 -12.77 13.98
N GLN A 187 24.99 -12.20 14.11
CA GLN A 187 25.64 -12.07 15.41
C GLN A 187 24.91 -11.06 16.31
N ALA A 188 24.95 -11.33 17.62
CA ALA A 188 24.42 -10.41 18.60
C ALA A 188 25.07 -9.03 18.49
N GLY A 189 24.30 -7.98 18.67
CA GLY A 189 24.79 -6.62 18.62
C GLY A 189 23.70 -5.56 18.66
N GLU A 190 24.16 -4.32 18.69
CA GLU A 190 23.32 -3.15 18.59
C GLU A 190 23.09 -2.78 17.11
N PHE A 191 21.89 -2.32 16.78
CA PHE A 191 21.57 -1.72 15.50
C PHE A 191 20.63 -0.53 15.68
N GLU A 192 20.63 0.38 14.71
CA GLU A 192 19.68 1.50 14.68
C GLU A 192 18.34 1.04 14.08
N MET A 193 17.28 1.11 14.88
CA MET A 193 15.90 0.85 14.46
C MET A 193 15.15 2.18 14.29
N GLY A 194 14.30 2.26 13.27
CA GLY A 194 13.55 3.46 12.96
C GLY A 194 14.33 4.45 12.10
N SER A 195 13.77 5.64 11.91
CA SER A 195 14.36 6.66 11.05
C SER A 195 13.99 8.08 11.50
N ASN A 196 14.93 9.03 11.39
CA ASN A 196 14.69 10.46 11.55
C ASN A 196 14.61 11.20 10.20
N SER A 197 14.57 10.46 9.08
CA SER A 197 14.40 11.02 7.74
C SER A 197 13.12 11.86 7.61
N LEU A 198 13.11 12.83 6.71
CA LEU A 198 11.88 13.56 6.34
C LEU A 198 10.82 12.65 5.70
N ASP A 199 11.27 11.56 5.08
CA ASP A 199 10.40 10.55 4.46
C ASP A 199 9.85 9.52 5.46
N ALA A 200 10.39 9.47 6.69
CA ALA A 200 9.91 8.53 7.70
C ALA A 200 8.50 8.91 8.19
N LEU A 201 7.61 7.91 8.21
CA LEU A 201 6.29 8.04 8.83
C LEU A 201 6.42 8.22 10.35
N ASP A 202 5.35 8.63 10.99
CA ASP A 202 5.35 8.87 12.45
C ASP A 202 5.55 7.58 13.25
N ASN A 203 5.03 6.44 12.80
CA ASN A 203 5.22 5.12 13.40
C ASN A 203 6.61 4.50 13.15
N GLU A 204 7.41 5.08 12.24
CA GLU A 204 8.80 4.69 11.99
C GLU A 204 9.79 5.53 12.81
N ARG A 205 9.32 6.54 13.53
CA ARG A 205 10.13 7.46 14.33
C ARG A 205 10.07 7.10 15.82
N SER A 206 11.09 7.48 16.55
CA SER A 206 12.39 8.04 16.15
C SER A 206 13.42 6.94 15.98
N ALA A 207 14.52 7.25 15.25
CA ALA A 207 15.67 6.33 15.24
C ALA A 207 16.19 6.14 16.67
N HIS A 208 16.41 4.89 17.06
CA HIS A 208 16.93 4.51 18.38
C HIS A 208 17.71 3.20 18.28
N THR A 209 18.61 3.01 19.23
CA THR A 209 19.43 1.80 19.29
C THR A 209 18.67 0.65 19.95
N VAL A 210 18.70 -0.52 19.32
CA VAL A 210 18.14 -1.78 19.85
C VAL A 210 19.23 -2.84 19.84
N TYR A 211 19.33 -3.61 20.92
CA TYR A 211 20.21 -4.77 21.01
C TYR A 211 19.43 -6.05 20.72
N LEU A 212 19.98 -6.94 19.90
CA LEU A 212 19.47 -8.27 19.66
C LEU A 212 20.53 -9.32 19.98
N ASP A 213 20.09 -10.43 20.58
CA ASP A 213 20.92 -11.62 20.72
C ASP A 213 21.17 -12.28 19.36
N THR A 214 22.17 -13.17 19.30
CA THR A 214 22.43 -13.95 18.08
C THR A 214 21.20 -14.74 17.67
N TYR A 215 20.83 -14.62 16.39
CA TYR A 215 19.71 -15.37 15.80
C TYR A 215 20.06 -15.87 14.40
N SER A 216 19.27 -16.79 13.89
CA SER A 216 19.40 -17.29 12.53
C SER A 216 18.17 -16.92 11.71
N ILE A 217 18.37 -16.58 10.45
CA ILE A 217 17.32 -16.24 9.50
C ILE A 217 17.56 -16.96 8.19
N ASP A 218 16.51 -17.42 7.52
CA ASP A 218 16.64 -17.98 6.19
C ASP A 218 17.21 -16.96 5.21
N ARG A 219 18.12 -17.39 4.33
CA ARG A 219 18.72 -16.54 3.29
C ARG A 219 17.68 -15.99 2.32
N TYR A 220 16.62 -16.75 2.09
CA TYR A 220 15.55 -16.42 1.12
C TYR A 220 14.19 -16.62 1.76
N PRO A 221 13.16 -15.89 1.28
CA PRO A 221 11.79 -16.15 1.68
C PRO A 221 11.38 -17.61 1.41
N VAL A 222 10.46 -18.14 2.22
CA VAL A 222 9.89 -19.47 2.02
C VAL A 222 9.23 -19.54 0.64
N THR A 223 9.56 -20.56 -0.15
CA THR A 223 8.97 -20.81 -1.46
C THR A 223 7.70 -21.65 -1.36
N CYS A 224 6.85 -21.62 -2.38
CA CYS A 224 5.67 -22.49 -2.48
C CYS A 224 6.04 -23.97 -2.35
N LYS A 225 7.20 -24.41 -2.92
CA LYS A 225 7.71 -25.77 -2.79
C LYS A 225 8.02 -26.14 -1.34
N GLN A 226 8.66 -25.24 -0.58
CA GLN A 226 8.98 -25.47 0.83
C GLN A 226 7.70 -25.49 1.68
N TYR A 227 6.78 -24.58 1.43
CA TYR A 227 5.51 -24.52 2.15
C TYR A 227 4.64 -25.75 1.88
N ARG A 228 4.69 -26.31 0.68
CA ARG A 228 4.03 -27.55 0.34
C ARG A 228 4.51 -28.73 1.21
N ILE A 229 5.80 -28.81 1.52
CA ILE A 229 6.34 -29.83 2.44
C ILE A 229 5.64 -29.75 3.80
N PHE A 230 5.45 -28.54 4.33
CA PHE A 230 4.68 -28.33 5.56
C PHE A 230 3.23 -28.82 5.42
N MET A 231 2.56 -28.51 4.31
CA MET A 231 1.17 -28.94 4.07
C MET A 231 1.07 -30.47 3.97
N GLU A 232 1.97 -31.10 3.22
CA GLU A 232 2.02 -32.57 3.03
C GLU A 232 2.37 -33.32 4.32
N ALA A 233 3.17 -32.71 5.19
CA ALA A 233 3.47 -33.25 6.52
C ALA A 233 2.29 -33.14 7.51
N GLY A 234 1.15 -32.59 7.08
CA GLY A 234 -0.03 -32.42 7.92
C GLY A 234 -0.10 -31.11 8.66
N GLY A 235 0.53 -30.04 8.13
CA GLY A 235 0.61 -28.72 8.76
C GLY A 235 -0.74 -28.17 9.18
N TYR A 236 -1.79 -28.38 8.43
CA TYR A 236 -3.16 -27.96 8.73
C TYR A 236 -4.00 -29.00 9.49
N SER A 237 -3.46 -30.16 9.79
CA SER A 237 -4.17 -31.25 10.49
C SER A 237 -3.53 -31.64 11.83
N ASN A 238 -2.35 -31.15 12.16
CA ASN A 238 -1.68 -31.41 13.43
C ASN A 238 -1.84 -30.26 14.42
N PRO A 239 -2.64 -30.40 15.50
CA PRO A 239 -2.88 -29.34 16.47
C PRO A 239 -1.62 -28.93 17.25
N GLU A 240 -0.61 -29.81 17.36
CA GLU A 240 0.62 -29.53 18.09
C GLU A 240 1.49 -28.43 17.47
N TRP A 241 1.27 -28.13 16.18
CA TRP A 241 2.02 -27.12 15.45
C TRP A 241 1.37 -25.72 15.52
N TRP A 242 0.25 -25.61 16.21
CA TRP A 242 -0.50 -24.37 16.32
C TRP A 242 -0.68 -23.96 17.77
N SER A 243 -0.75 -22.66 18.01
CA SER A 243 -1.30 -22.18 19.27
C SER A 243 -2.78 -22.60 19.38
N GLN A 244 -3.31 -22.68 20.61
CA GLN A 244 -4.73 -23.00 20.80
C GLN A 244 -5.63 -22.08 19.96
N ALA A 245 -5.39 -20.76 20.02
CA ALA A 245 -6.17 -19.78 19.26
C ALA A 245 -6.05 -19.97 17.73
N GLY A 246 -4.84 -20.25 17.22
CA GLY A 246 -4.61 -20.54 15.81
C GLY A 246 -5.34 -21.81 15.36
N TRP A 247 -5.31 -22.84 16.19
CA TRP A 247 -6.02 -24.09 15.89
C TRP A 247 -7.54 -23.94 15.88
N GLU A 248 -8.10 -23.20 16.83
CA GLU A 248 -9.52 -22.88 16.86
C GLU A 248 -9.95 -22.06 15.64
N TYR A 249 -9.13 -21.10 15.23
CA TYR A 249 -9.36 -20.30 14.01
C TYR A 249 -9.36 -21.19 12.75
N LEU A 250 -8.35 -22.06 12.58
CA LEU A 250 -8.32 -22.98 11.43
C LEU A 250 -9.58 -23.83 11.31
N LYS A 251 -10.08 -24.34 12.46
CA LYS A 251 -11.30 -25.18 12.49
C LYS A 251 -12.54 -24.36 12.17
N THR A 252 -12.67 -23.17 12.72
CA THR A 252 -13.84 -22.31 12.54
C THR A 252 -13.96 -21.86 11.08
N GLU A 253 -12.83 -21.45 10.50
CA GLU A 253 -12.77 -20.96 9.11
C GLU A 253 -12.54 -22.09 8.09
N GLN A 254 -12.40 -23.35 8.55
CA GLN A 254 -12.16 -24.53 7.72
C GLN A 254 -10.94 -24.39 6.80
N ILE A 255 -9.86 -23.76 7.28
CA ILE A 255 -8.66 -23.48 6.52
C ILE A 255 -7.81 -24.76 6.42
N THR A 256 -7.49 -25.18 5.19
CA THR A 256 -6.69 -26.37 4.88
C THR A 256 -5.45 -26.05 4.05
N GLN A 257 -5.33 -24.82 3.55
CA GLN A 257 -4.23 -24.35 2.71
C GLN A 257 -4.21 -22.82 2.71
N PRO A 258 -3.12 -22.17 2.24
CA PRO A 258 -3.12 -20.71 2.04
C PRO A 258 -4.21 -20.25 1.08
N LEU A 259 -4.69 -19.02 1.29
CA LEU A 259 -5.66 -18.40 0.38
C LEU A 259 -5.05 -18.28 -1.03
N TYR A 260 -5.84 -18.56 -2.06
CA TYR A 260 -5.42 -18.57 -3.48
C TYR A 260 -4.31 -19.59 -3.81
N TRP A 261 -4.11 -20.60 -2.96
CA TRP A 261 -3.17 -21.67 -3.26
C TRP A 261 -3.62 -22.48 -4.48
N GLU A 262 -2.77 -22.55 -5.49
CA GLU A 262 -2.94 -23.42 -6.65
C GLU A 262 -1.80 -24.43 -6.71
N ASP A 263 -2.13 -25.70 -6.99
CA ASP A 263 -1.15 -26.75 -7.15
C ASP A 263 -0.52 -26.71 -8.55
N ASN A 264 0.26 -25.65 -8.81
CA ASN A 264 0.92 -25.43 -10.07
C ASN A 264 2.44 -25.57 -9.92
N PRO A 265 3.07 -26.60 -10.55
CA PRO A 265 4.53 -26.79 -10.48
C PRO A 265 5.36 -25.58 -10.92
N ALA A 266 4.83 -24.73 -11.79
CA ALA A 266 5.51 -23.53 -12.23
C ALA A 266 5.75 -22.52 -11.08
N TRP A 267 4.97 -22.62 -10.00
CA TRP A 267 5.05 -21.69 -8.86
C TRP A 267 5.94 -22.18 -7.72
N TYR A 268 6.46 -23.40 -7.79
CA TYR A 268 7.24 -24.01 -6.69
C TYR A 268 8.49 -23.22 -6.29
N ASN A 269 9.03 -22.40 -7.18
CA ASN A 269 10.22 -21.59 -6.91
C ASN A 269 9.91 -20.13 -6.55
N TYR A 270 8.64 -19.76 -6.45
CA TYR A 270 8.23 -18.42 -6.05
C TYR A 270 7.99 -18.34 -4.54
N PRO A 271 8.23 -17.17 -3.93
CA PRO A 271 7.87 -16.93 -2.53
C PRO A 271 6.36 -17.12 -2.30
N VAL A 272 6.01 -17.63 -1.12
CA VAL A 272 4.63 -17.63 -0.65
C VAL A 272 4.29 -16.21 -0.22
N TRP A 273 3.33 -15.59 -0.91
CA TRP A 273 2.75 -14.32 -0.50
C TRP A 273 1.49 -14.61 0.29
N GLY A 274 1.49 -14.23 1.57
CA GLY A 274 0.33 -14.32 2.45
C GLY A 274 -0.48 -13.05 2.45
#